data_8ac39e21a92acea5ed4c5002a4f0d46f
#
_entry.id   8ac39e21a92acea5ed4c5002a4f0d46f
#
_cell.length_a   1.000
_cell.length_b   1.000
_cell.length_c   1.000
_cell.angle_alpha   90.00
_cell.angle_beta   90.00
_cell.angle_gamma   90.00
#
_symmetry.space_group_name_H-M   'P 1'
#
loop_
_entity.id
_entity.type
_entity.pdbx_description
1 polymer ?
#
loop_
_entity_poly.entity_id
_entity_poly.type
_entity_poly.pdbx_seq_one_letter_code
_entity_poly.pdbx_strand_id
1 'polypeptide(L)'
;IYGKTTSERNAVYLGNFAEDIVRMIKAGTLMGYSDQQLLSSIRTGYKDPYHTSVITKAKRKDINIDVPSYGKGYYKNTYQNIVRNASQVIALAWGQAEQEYGQENKAIGFYVKRGSSYPCDICQNEADAGIHSFKDPYPPFHVSCCCYTLFAFKDNKKK
;
A
#
# COMPACT_ATOMS: atom_id res chain seq x y z
N ILE A 1 -6.02 -4.13 8.68
CA ILE A 1 -4.58 -3.96 8.80
C ILE A 1 -4.33 -2.88 9.86
N TYR A 2 -3.45 -3.10 10.84
CA TYR A 2 -3.16 -2.17 11.95
C TYR A 2 -4.39 -1.70 12.75
N GLY A 3 -5.39 -2.58 12.93
CA GLY A 3 -6.58 -2.31 13.74
C GLY A 3 -7.54 -1.24 13.21
N LYS A 4 -7.36 -0.77 11.96
CA LYS A 4 -8.21 0.25 11.34
C LYS A 4 -8.88 -0.28 10.08
N THR A 5 -10.11 0.13 9.85
CA THR A 5 -10.83 -0.09 8.58
C THR A 5 -10.18 0.70 7.45
N THR A 6 -10.50 0.35 6.20
CA THR A 6 -10.03 1.10 5.02
C THR A 6 -10.51 2.55 5.05
N SER A 7 -11.76 2.79 5.46
CA SER A 7 -12.34 4.13 5.56
C SER A 7 -11.60 5.00 6.59
N GLU A 8 -11.35 4.47 7.78
CA GLU A 8 -10.60 5.17 8.82
C GLU A 8 -9.18 5.50 8.38
N ARG A 9 -8.53 4.61 7.64
CA ARG A 9 -7.21 4.89 7.08
C ARG A 9 -7.22 5.96 6.01
N ASN A 10 -8.20 5.92 5.12
CA ASN A 10 -8.35 6.97 4.10
C ASN A 10 -8.56 8.33 4.74
N ALA A 11 -9.40 8.43 5.77
CA ALA A 11 -9.61 9.66 6.50
C ALA A 11 -8.31 10.21 7.10
N VAL A 12 -7.51 9.36 7.74
CA VAL A 12 -6.20 9.75 8.30
C VAL A 12 -5.24 10.20 7.20
N TYR A 13 -5.15 9.47 6.09
CA TYR A 13 -4.24 9.81 5.00
C TYR A 13 -4.63 11.11 4.29
N LEU A 14 -5.92 11.35 4.09
CA LEU A 14 -6.42 12.60 3.51
C LEU A 14 -6.17 13.79 4.45
N GLY A 15 -6.37 13.62 5.75
CA GLY A 15 -6.04 14.64 6.74
C GLY A 15 -4.55 14.98 6.71
N ASN A 16 -3.68 13.97 6.79
CA ASN A 16 -2.23 14.15 6.70
C ASN A 16 -1.80 14.80 5.38
N PHE A 17 -2.47 14.46 4.28
CA PHE A 17 -2.20 15.05 2.96
C PHE A 17 -2.51 16.55 2.95
N ALA A 18 -3.65 16.95 3.49
CA ALA A 18 -4.02 18.36 3.59
C ALA A 18 -2.99 19.15 4.42
N GLU A 19 -2.56 18.59 5.55
CA GLU A 19 -1.52 19.19 6.38
C GLU A 19 -0.16 19.28 5.67
N ASP A 20 0.24 18.26 4.90
CA ASP A 20 1.47 18.28 4.12
C ASP A 20 1.45 19.38 3.06
N ILE A 21 0.30 19.61 2.40
CA ILE A 21 0.14 20.74 1.46
C ILE A 21 0.36 22.06 2.17
N VAL A 22 -0.26 22.28 3.31
CA VAL A 22 -0.10 23.51 4.10
C VAL A 22 1.37 23.72 4.48
N ARG A 23 2.06 22.65 4.93
CA ARG A 23 3.49 22.70 5.26
C ARG A 23 4.37 23.00 4.04
N MET A 24 4.05 22.42 2.88
CA MET A 24 4.78 22.69 1.63
C MET A 24 4.59 24.12 1.17
N ILE A 25 3.38 24.68 1.27
CA ILE A 25 3.10 26.09 0.98
C ILE A 25 3.92 26.98 1.91
N LYS A 26 3.83 26.76 3.22
CA LYS A 26 4.61 27.51 4.21
C LYS A 26 6.11 27.47 3.94
N ALA A 27 6.66 26.27 3.67
CA ALA A 27 8.06 26.08 3.36
C ALA A 27 8.49 26.82 2.08
N GLY A 28 7.70 26.72 1.02
CA GLY A 28 7.98 27.39 -0.25
C GLY A 28 7.93 28.91 -0.13
N THR A 29 6.93 29.45 0.58
CA THR A 29 6.82 30.88 0.86
C THR A 29 8.03 31.40 1.64
N LEU A 30 8.47 30.69 2.68
CA LEU A 30 9.66 31.07 3.47
C LEU A 30 10.96 30.97 2.66
N MET A 31 11.00 30.15 1.60
CA MET A 31 12.13 30.04 0.69
C MET A 31 12.05 31.03 -0.48
N GLY A 32 11.02 31.86 -0.58
CA GLY A 32 10.81 32.81 -1.66
C GLY A 32 10.40 32.18 -2.99
N TYR A 33 9.74 31.02 -2.98
CA TYR A 33 9.24 30.40 -4.20
C TYR A 33 8.06 31.19 -4.76
N SER A 34 8.04 31.34 -6.09
CA SER A 34 6.84 31.79 -6.78
C SER A 34 5.74 30.71 -6.75
N ASP A 35 4.50 31.09 -7.00
CA ASP A 35 3.36 30.17 -7.06
C ASP A 35 3.60 29.03 -8.05
N GLN A 36 4.17 29.33 -9.22
CA GLN A 36 4.50 28.34 -10.24
C GLN A 36 5.59 27.36 -9.79
N GLN A 37 6.62 27.85 -9.10
CA GLN A 37 7.68 27.01 -8.55
C GLN A 37 7.12 26.10 -7.46
N LEU A 38 6.26 26.62 -6.61
CA LEU A 38 5.60 25.87 -5.55
C LEU A 38 4.70 24.77 -6.11
N LEU A 39 3.81 25.11 -7.05
CA LEU A 39 2.92 24.14 -7.70
C LEU A 39 3.71 23.06 -8.44
N SER A 40 4.76 23.43 -9.16
CA SER A 40 5.65 22.48 -9.85
C SER A 40 6.31 21.52 -8.85
N SER A 41 6.86 22.05 -7.75
CA SER A 41 7.50 21.24 -6.71
C SER A 41 6.52 20.27 -6.04
N ILE A 42 5.28 20.69 -5.79
CA ILE A 42 4.22 19.84 -5.22
C ILE A 42 3.89 18.72 -6.20
N ARG A 43 3.60 19.04 -7.46
CA ARG A 43 3.26 18.06 -8.50
C ARG A 43 4.38 17.04 -8.73
N THR A 44 5.63 17.49 -8.76
CA THR A 44 6.79 16.59 -8.92
C THR A 44 6.94 15.68 -7.71
N GLY A 45 6.75 16.18 -6.50
CA GLY A 45 6.79 15.39 -5.28
C GLY A 45 5.75 14.29 -5.20
N TYR A 46 4.62 14.43 -5.92
CA TYR A 46 3.61 13.36 -6.01
C TYR A 46 3.97 12.28 -7.01
N LYS A 47 4.58 12.67 -8.12
CA LYS A 47 4.95 11.74 -9.19
C LYS A 47 6.20 10.94 -8.87
N ASP A 48 7.16 11.57 -8.20
CA ASP A 48 8.44 10.97 -7.86
C ASP A 48 8.60 10.86 -6.34
N PRO A 49 8.47 9.66 -5.75
CA PRO A 49 8.64 9.44 -4.32
C PRO A 49 10.06 9.73 -3.80
N TYR A 50 11.05 9.75 -4.69
CA TYR A 50 12.45 10.08 -4.37
C TYR A 50 12.76 11.55 -4.51
N HIS A 51 11.83 12.35 -5.05
CA HIS A 51 12.01 13.78 -5.18
C HIS A 51 12.25 14.46 -3.83
N THR A 52 13.26 15.30 -3.76
CA THR A 52 13.53 16.07 -2.55
C THR A 52 12.42 17.11 -2.35
N SER A 53 11.57 16.89 -1.36
CA SER A 53 10.42 17.75 -1.08
C SER A 53 10.85 19.19 -0.73
N VAL A 54 9.92 20.12 -0.95
CA VAL A 54 10.09 21.55 -0.55
C VAL A 54 10.42 21.64 0.94
N ILE A 55 9.78 20.84 1.78
CA ILE A 55 10.00 20.78 3.24
C ILE A 55 11.46 20.35 3.54
N THR A 56 11.97 19.32 2.85
CA THR A 56 13.35 18.87 3.03
C THR A 56 14.35 19.94 2.58
N LYS A 57 14.06 20.65 1.48
CA LYS A 57 14.90 21.75 1.00
C LYS A 57 14.92 22.91 2.00
N ALA A 58 13.78 23.24 2.60
CA ALA A 58 13.67 24.28 3.62
C ALA A 58 14.47 23.89 4.88
N LYS A 59 14.36 22.65 5.36
CA LYS A 59 15.18 22.16 6.49
C LYS A 59 16.69 22.26 6.25
N ARG A 60 17.14 22.01 5.03
CA ARG A 60 18.58 22.17 4.67
C ARG A 60 19.05 23.63 4.69
N LYS A 61 18.12 24.58 4.72
CA LYS A 61 18.38 26.02 4.86
C LYS A 61 18.05 26.54 6.27
N ASP A 62 18.04 25.64 7.26
CA ASP A 62 17.73 25.92 8.67
C ASP A 62 16.38 26.60 8.91
N ILE A 63 15.44 26.47 7.97
CA ILE A 63 14.08 26.94 8.13
C ILE A 63 13.32 25.91 8.99
N ASN A 64 12.91 26.34 10.16
CA ASN A 64 12.19 25.49 11.11
C ASN A 64 10.76 25.21 10.62
N ILE A 65 10.53 23.98 10.18
CA ILE A 65 9.21 23.47 9.79
C ILE A 65 8.96 22.18 10.52
N ASP A 66 7.88 22.15 11.26
CA ASP A 66 7.43 20.94 11.94
C ASP A 66 7.00 19.87 10.90
N VAL A 67 7.56 18.67 11.03
CA VAL A 67 7.24 17.52 10.17
C VAL A 67 6.86 16.35 11.06
N PRO A 68 5.60 15.94 11.04
CA PRO A 68 5.16 14.82 11.84
C PRO A 68 5.84 13.53 11.39
N SER A 69 6.06 12.63 12.34
CA SER A 69 6.41 11.26 12.07
C SER A 69 5.13 10.46 11.85
N TYR A 70 4.98 9.85 10.70
CA TYR A 70 3.83 8.96 10.42
C TYR A 70 4.00 7.55 10.99
N GLY A 71 5.11 7.28 11.72
CA GLY A 71 5.40 5.98 12.32
C GLY A 71 6.03 4.97 11.35
N LYS A 72 6.28 3.76 11.87
CA LYS A 72 6.84 2.65 11.07
C LYS A 72 5.84 2.16 10.04
N GLY A 73 6.32 1.84 8.83
CA GLY A 73 5.50 1.29 7.75
C GLY A 73 4.73 2.31 6.95
N TYR A 74 4.89 3.60 7.23
CA TYR A 74 4.33 4.68 6.43
C TYR A 74 5.39 5.29 5.53
N TYR A 75 5.01 5.62 4.30
CA TYR A 75 5.86 6.47 3.47
C TYR A 75 5.89 7.90 4.04
N LYS A 76 7.03 8.57 3.85
CA LYS A 76 7.16 9.99 4.22
C LYS A 76 6.25 10.91 3.39
N ASN A 77 5.76 10.44 2.26
CA ASN A 77 4.85 11.14 1.38
C ASN A 77 3.43 10.59 1.57
N THR A 78 2.52 11.44 2.03
CA THR A 78 1.13 11.06 2.32
C THR A 78 0.39 10.59 1.06
N TYR A 79 0.66 11.19 -0.10
CA TYR A 79 0.07 10.74 -1.36
C TYR A 79 0.42 9.28 -1.66
N GLN A 80 1.67 8.88 -1.45
CA GLN A 80 2.10 7.49 -1.63
C GLN A 80 1.39 6.54 -0.65
N ASN A 81 1.07 6.99 0.56
CA ASN A 81 0.27 6.21 1.50
C ASN A 81 -1.17 6.01 1.01
N ILE A 82 -1.77 7.03 0.39
CA ILE A 82 -3.11 6.93 -0.23
C ILE A 82 -3.08 5.94 -1.39
N VAL A 83 -2.13 6.08 -2.31
CA VAL A 83 -1.96 5.17 -3.46
C VAL A 83 -1.76 3.72 -2.99
N ARG A 84 -0.89 3.52 -2.01
CA ARG A 84 -0.63 2.21 -1.41
C ARG A 84 -1.89 1.60 -0.78
N ASN A 85 -2.68 2.40 -0.09
CA ASN A 85 -3.93 1.94 0.52
C ASN A 85 -4.98 1.59 -0.55
N ALA A 86 -5.11 2.39 -1.60
CA ALA A 86 -5.99 2.11 -2.72
C ALA A 86 -5.59 0.80 -3.43
N SER A 87 -4.31 0.61 -3.71
CA SER A 87 -3.80 -0.63 -4.30
C SER A 87 -4.10 -1.85 -3.42
N GLN A 88 -3.97 -1.71 -2.09
CA GLN A 88 -4.32 -2.79 -1.16
C GLN A 88 -5.81 -3.15 -1.19
N VAL A 89 -6.69 -2.15 -1.28
CA VAL A 89 -8.14 -2.38 -1.38
C VAL A 89 -8.49 -3.13 -2.66
N ILE A 90 -7.90 -2.73 -3.78
CA ILE A 90 -8.10 -3.42 -5.06
C ILE A 90 -7.62 -4.88 -4.98
N ALA A 91 -6.44 -5.11 -4.39
CA ALA A 91 -5.91 -6.47 -4.23
C ALA A 91 -6.79 -7.35 -3.33
N LEU A 92 -7.36 -6.78 -2.25
CA LEU A 92 -8.31 -7.49 -1.38
C LEU A 92 -9.61 -7.84 -2.12
N ALA A 93 -10.16 -6.89 -2.89
CA ALA A 93 -11.38 -7.13 -3.67
C ALA A 93 -11.15 -8.20 -4.75
N TRP A 94 -9.99 -8.17 -5.41
CA TRP A 94 -9.60 -9.20 -6.36
C TRP A 94 -9.47 -10.57 -5.69
N GLY A 95 -8.77 -10.67 -4.55
CA GLY A 95 -8.62 -11.91 -3.81
C GLY A 95 -9.95 -12.50 -3.37
N GLN A 96 -10.91 -11.66 -2.96
CA GLN A 96 -12.26 -12.12 -2.61
C GLN A 96 -12.99 -12.69 -3.85
N ALA A 97 -12.92 -12.00 -4.98
CA ALA A 97 -13.55 -12.48 -6.21
C ALA A 97 -12.93 -13.80 -6.69
N GLU A 98 -11.61 -13.96 -6.61
CA GLU A 98 -10.95 -15.23 -6.92
C GLU A 98 -11.39 -16.35 -5.97
N GLN A 99 -11.49 -16.06 -4.67
CA GLN A 99 -11.93 -17.03 -3.68
C GLN A 99 -13.37 -17.53 -3.97
N GLU A 100 -14.27 -16.62 -4.28
CA GLU A 100 -15.65 -16.92 -4.67
C GLU A 100 -15.68 -17.77 -5.96
N TYR A 101 -14.92 -17.36 -6.97
CA TYR A 101 -14.78 -18.11 -8.22
C TYR A 101 -14.31 -19.55 -8.00
N GLY A 102 -13.27 -19.74 -7.16
CA GLY A 102 -12.76 -21.07 -6.82
C GLY A 102 -13.84 -21.98 -6.17
N GLN A 103 -14.63 -21.41 -5.25
CA GLN A 103 -15.72 -22.13 -4.58
C GLN A 103 -16.84 -22.50 -5.57
N GLU A 104 -17.28 -21.58 -6.42
CA GLU A 104 -18.31 -21.81 -7.43
C GLU A 104 -17.89 -22.91 -8.42
N ASN A 105 -16.61 -22.96 -8.77
CA ASN A 105 -16.05 -23.99 -9.66
C ASN A 105 -15.67 -25.28 -8.95
N LYS A 106 -16.10 -25.47 -7.69
CA LYS A 106 -15.92 -26.72 -6.90
C LYS A 106 -14.46 -27.09 -6.65
N ALA A 107 -13.58 -26.09 -6.56
CA ALA A 107 -12.25 -26.33 -6.05
C ALA A 107 -12.32 -26.84 -4.61
N ILE A 108 -11.45 -27.77 -4.23
CA ILE A 108 -11.40 -28.33 -2.88
C ILE A 108 -10.54 -27.49 -1.94
N GLY A 109 -9.78 -26.56 -2.49
CA GLY A 109 -8.89 -25.65 -1.79
C GLY A 109 -7.95 -24.94 -2.77
N PHE A 110 -6.91 -24.34 -2.25
CA PHE A 110 -5.92 -23.60 -3.05
C PHE A 110 -4.52 -23.76 -2.48
N TYR A 111 -3.52 -23.59 -3.33
CA TYR A 111 -2.12 -23.44 -2.95
C TYR A 111 -1.73 -21.97 -3.07
N VAL A 112 -0.95 -21.48 -2.12
CA VAL A 112 -0.35 -20.16 -2.19
C VAL A 112 0.98 -20.23 -2.91
N LYS A 113 1.24 -19.31 -3.82
CA LYS A 113 2.52 -19.14 -4.51
C LYS A 113 3.05 -17.73 -4.29
N ARG A 114 4.34 -17.64 -4.07
CA ARG A 114 5.01 -16.34 -3.93
C ARG A 114 5.22 -15.70 -5.29
N GLY A 115 4.74 -14.47 -5.45
CA GLY A 115 4.97 -13.65 -6.65
C GLY A 115 6.18 -12.73 -6.56
N SER A 116 6.97 -12.82 -5.47
CA SER A 116 8.15 -12.00 -5.25
C SER A 116 9.24 -12.79 -4.54
N SER A 117 10.50 -12.52 -4.87
CA SER A 117 11.69 -13.04 -4.18
C SER A 117 12.05 -12.28 -2.90
N TYR A 118 11.34 -11.17 -2.61
CA TYR A 118 11.58 -10.38 -1.39
C TYR A 118 11.33 -11.23 -0.14
N PRO A 119 12.25 -11.25 0.84
CA PRO A 119 12.08 -12.02 2.07
C PRO A 119 10.83 -11.58 2.83
N CYS A 120 9.94 -12.54 3.11
CA CYS A 120 8.72 -12.30 3.87
C CYS A 120 8.29 -13.61 4.53
N ASP A 121 8.44 -13.71 5.83
CA ASP A 121 8.15 -14.93 6.59
C ASP A 121 6.66 -15.31 6.50
N ILE A 122 5.76 -14.31 6.54
CA ILE A 122 4.32 -14.56 6.39
C ILE A 122 4.03 -15.24 5.06
N CYS A 123 4.52 -14.67 3.95
CA CYS A 123 4.30 -15.23 2.62
C CYS A 123 4.97 -16.59 2.43
N GLN A 124 6.12 -16.81 3.06
CA GLN A 124 6.83 -18.10 3.00
C GLN A 124 6.03 -19.17 3.74
N ASN A 125 5.61 -18.88 4.97
CA ASN A 125 4.84 -19.82 5.77
C ASN A 125 3.54 -20.23 5.07
N GLU A 126 2.81 -19.28 4.48
CA GLU A 126 1.59 -19.59 3.73
C GLU A 126 1.87 -20.40 2.45
N ALA A 127 2.98 -20.14 1.77
CA ALA A 127 3.37 -20.91 0.58
C ALA A 127 3.82 -22.34 0.93
N ASP A 128 4.40 -22.55 2.10
CA ASP A 128 4.91 -23.86 2.56
C ASP A 128 3.82 -24.70 3.27
N ALA A 129 2.72 -24.10 3.68
CA ALA A 129 1.61 -24.79 4.38
C ALA A 129 0.89 -25.84 3.52
N GLY A 130 1.12 -25.86 2.20
CA GLY A 130 0.51 -26.80 1.29
C GLY A 130 -0.88 -26.36 0.82
N ILE A 131 -1.88 -27.26 0.88
CA ILE A 131 -3.24 -26.94 0.44
C ILE A 131 -4.00 -26.22 1.56
N HIS A 132 -4.56 -25.06 1.23
CA HIS A 132 -5.44 -24.27 2.11
C HIS A 132 -6.91 -24.58 1.81
N SER A 133 -7.74 -24.50 2.82
CA SER A 133 -9.19 -24.50 2.67
C SER A 133 -9.68 -23.07 2.38
N PHE A 134 -10.91 -22.93 1.85
CA PHE A 134 -11.51 -21.60 1.66
C PHE A 134 -11.91 -20.89 2.97
N LYS A 135 -11.66 -21.50 4.12
CA LYS A 135 -11.81 -20.87 5.45
C LYS A 135 -10.51 -20.26 5.96
N ASP A 136 -9.41 -20.63 5.36
CA ASP A 136 -8.07 -20.13 5.71
C ASP A 136 -7.85 -18.73 5.13
N PRO A 137 -6.88 -17.95 5.65
CA PRO A 137 -6.51 -16.66 5.09
C PRO A 137 -6.21 -16.75 3.60
N TYR A 138 -6.73 -15.79 2.83
CA TYR A 138 -6.51 -15.68 1.39
C TYR A 138 -5.63 -14.49 1.06
N PRO A 139 -4.73 -14.55 0.06
CA PRO A 139 -3.92 -13.38 -0.32
C PRO A 139 -4.80 -12.19 -0.73
N PRO A 140 -4.36 -10.96 -0.47
CA PRO A 140 -3.05 -10.54 0.05
C PRO A 140 -2.97 -10.60 1.58
N PHE A 141 -1.91 -11.19 2.12
CA PHE A 141 -1.72 -11.36 3.58
C PHE A 141 -1.24 -10.09 4.29
N HIS A 142 -0.61 -9.20 3.56
CA HIS A 142 -0.09 -7.93 4.05
C HIS A 142 -0.09 -6.87 2.94
N VAL A 143 0.19 -5.64 3.30
CA VAL A 143 0.29 -4.54 2.32
C VAL A 143 1.42 -4.81 1.33
N SER A 144 1.14 -4.61 0.04
CA SER A 144 2.07 -4.92 -1.07
C SER A 144 2.43 -6.40 -1.19
N CYS A 145 1.56 -7.30 -0.73
CA CYS A 145 1.70 -8.73 -0.98
C CYS A 145 1.53 -9.03 -2.48
N CYS A 146 2.43 -9.83 -3.01
CA CYS A 146 2.42 -10.28 -4.40
C CYS A 146 2.11 -11.78 -4.53
N CYS A 147 1.63 -12.42 -3.45
CA CYS A 147 1.24 -13.82 -3.50
C CYS A 147 -0.01 -14.00 -4.38
N TYR A 148 -0.07 -15.15 -5.04
CA TYR A 148 -1.21 -15.57 -5.86
C TYR A 148 -1.59 -17.00 -5.53
N THR A 149 -2.73 -17.45 -6.03
CA THR A 149 -3.27 -18.77 -5.71
C THR A 149 -3.37 -19.66 -6.94
N LEU A 150 -3.27 -20.96 -6.70
CA LEU A 150 -3.57 -21.99 -7.66
C LEU A 150 -4.64 -22.90 -7.06
N PHE A 151 -5.80 -22.99 -7.69
CA PHE A 151 -6.88 -23.83 -7.19
C PHE A 151 -6.56 -25.33 -7.33
N ALA A 152 -6.93 -26.07 -6.29
CA ALA A 152 -6.87 -27.53 -6.28
C ALA A 152 -8.27 -28.09 -6.58
N PHE A 153 -8.34 -29.05 -7.50
CA PHE A 153 -9.57 -29.74 -7.85
C PHE A 153 -9.45 -31.23 -7.53
N LYS A 154 -10.58 -31.91 -7.31
CA LYS A 154 -10.56 -33.37 -7.20
C LYS A 154 -10.13 -33.98 -8.52
N ASP A 155 -9.17 -34.87 -8.48
CA ASP A 155 -8.83 -35.68 -9.65
C ASP A 155 -10.05 -36.48 -10.09
N ASN A 156 -10.66 -36.10 -11.20
CA ASN A 156 -11.63 -36.95 -11.87
C ASN A 156 -10.85 -38.07 -12.58
N LYS A 157 -10.38 -39.08 -11.82
CA LYS A 157 -9.93 -40.33 -12.43
C LYS A 157 -11.15 -40.91 -13.15
N LYS A 158 -11.20 -40.70 -14.46
CA LYS A 158 -12.10 -41.46 -15.33
C LYS A 158 -11.76 -42.94 -15.12
N LYS A 159 -12.72 -43.72 -14.60
CA LYS A 159 -12.68 -45.17 -14.63
C LYS A 159 -12.84 -45.62 -16.10
#